data_04b896552027218658aca6e2a3d8bc85
#
_entry.id   04b896552027218658aca6e2a3d8bc85
#
_cell.length_a   1.000
_cell.length_b   1.000
_cell.length_c   1.000
_cell.angle_alpha   90.00
_cell.angle_beta   90.00
_cell.angle_gamma   90.00
#
_symmetry.space_group_name_H-M   'P 1'
#
loop_
_entity.id
_entity.type
_entity.pdbx_description
1 polymer ?
#
loop_
_entity_poly.entity_id
_entity_poly.type
_entity_poly.pdbx_seq_one_letter_code
_entity_poly.pdbx_strand_id
1 'polypeptide(L)'
;MTTLTVLGLETSCDETAAAVVRREADERVTVLSSIIASQIAEHAPYGGVVPEIAARAHVDSIDGIVARALSESGVGWDGLSGVAATAGPGLVGGVMVGLSFGKAAALARGLPLIAVNHLEGHALSARLADDIPYPFLLLLVSGGHCQLLEVAGVGACRRLGSTIDDAAGEAFDKIAKTMGLGYPGGPALERLAVGGDPERFPLPRALLGREGFDFSFSGLKTAAARAAEPLTTEADKRDLAASVQFAIARQLAERTQRAMTAYAEAHRGEGLRFVVAGGVAANQAVRTRLEQACVTHGFSFHAPPLVYCTDNAAMIALAGAERLALGLVDGLDAPARPRWPLDAVAASANPTHVPGRKGAKA
;
A
#
# COMPACT_ATOMS: atom_id res chain seq x y z
N MET A 1 27.06 -8.63 -9.19
CA MET A 1 25.66 -9.04 -9.43
C MET A 1 25.34 -8.83 -10.89
N THR A 2 24.29 -9.45 -11.44
CA THR A 2 23.88 -9.30 -12.86
C THR A 2 22.71 -8.32 -12.96
N THR A 3 22.59 -7.62 -14.09
CA THR A 3 21.42 -6.82 -14.39
C THR A 3 20.21 -7.75 -14.58
N LEU A 4 19.09 -7.43 -13.93
CA LEU A 4 17.84 -8.17 -13.97
C LEU A 4 16.72 -7.28 -14.50
N THR A 5 15.95 -7.79 -15.47
CA THR A 5 14.77 -7.11 -16.03
C THR A 5 13.54 -7.97 -15.76
N VAL A 6 12.59 -7.49 -14.99
CA VAL A 6 11.45 -8.26 -14.52
C VAL A 6 10.14 -7.62 -14.98
N LEU A 7 9.24 -8.44 -15.51
CA LEU A 7 7.84 -8.09 -15.74
C LEU A 7 7.07 -8.30 -14.44
N GLY A 8 6.43 -7.26 -13.93
CA GLY A 8 5.53 -7.31 -12.78
C GLY A 8 4.07 -7.29 -13.21
N LEU A 9 3.22 -8.02 -12.48
CA LEU A 9 1.78 -8.09 -12.67
C LEU A 9 1.06 -7.83 -11.36
N GLU A 10 0.09 -6.90 -11.36
CA GLU A 10 -0.74 -6.57 -10.20
C GLU A 10 -2.22 -6.61 -10.56
N THR A 11 -3.00 -7.42 -9.82
CA THR A 11 -4.45 -7.60 -10.02
C THR A 11 -5.16 -7.92 -8.71
N SER A 12 -4.60 -7.52 -7.57
CA SER A 12 -5.11 -7.96 -6.26
C SER A 12 -6.35 -7.20 -5.76
N CYS A 13 -6.66 -6.04 -6.35
CA CYS A 13 -7.82 -5.21 -5.97
C CYS A 13 -8.62 -4.74 -7.18
N ASP A 14 -8.57 -3.47 -7.53
CA ASP A 14 -9.35 -2.84 -8.62
C ASP A 14 -8.47 -2.15 -9.68
N GLU A 15 -7.18 -2.40 -9.67
CA GLU A 15 -6.25 -2.03 -10.73
C GLU A 15 -5.73 -3.27 -11.45
N THR A 16 -5.79 -3.27 -12.79
CA THR A 16 -5.04 -4.19 -13.63
C THR A 16 -3.76 -3.50 -14.07
N ALA A 17 -2.61 -3.97 -13.64
CA ALA A 17 -1.36 -3.32 -13.98
C ALA A 17 -0.28 -4.32 -14.43
N ALA A 18 0.58 -3.84 -15.37
CA ALA A 18 1.81 -4.49 -15.77
C ALA A 18 2.92 -3.45 -15.89
N ALA A 19 4.14 -3.81 -15.47
CA ALA A 19 5.30 -2.94 -15.53
C ALA A 19 6.56 -3.75 -15.83
N VAL A 20 7.54 -3.12 -16.47
CA VAL A 20 8.88 -3.69 -16.64
C VAL A 20 9.86 -2.83 -15.87
N VAL A 21 10.57 -3.47 -14.92
CA VAL A 21 11.58 -2.82 -14.10
C VAL A 21 12.91 -3.49 -14.32
N ARG A 22 13.96 -2.68 -14.42
CA ARG A 22 15.36 -3.12 -14.48
C ARG A 22 16.08 -2.77 -13.20
N ARG A 23 16.72 -3.78 -12.59
CA ARG A 23 17.65 -3.63 -11.49
C ARG A 23 19.06 -3.90 -12.01
N GLU A 24 19.91 -2.88 -11.96
CA GLU A 24 21.29 -2.97 -12.41
C GLU A 24 22.17 -3.76 -11.44
N ALA A 25 23.37 -4.10 -11.86
CA ALA A 25 24.34 -4.82 -11.04
C ALA A 25 24.79 -4.03 -9.78
N ASP A 26 24.71 -2.71 -9.83
CA ASP A 26 24.97 -1.77 -8.73
C ASP A 26 23.71 -1.40 -7.94
N GLU A 27 22.65 -2.18 -8.08
CA GLU A 27 21.34 -2.07 -7.40
C GLU A 27 20.45 -0.90 -7.83
N ARG A 28 20.92 -0.03 -8.72
CA ARG A 28 20.06 1.03 -9.27
C ARG A 28 18.85 0.44 -9.99
N VAL A 29 17.70 1.06 -9.75
CA VAL A 29 16.42 0.62 -10.30
C VAL A 29 15.94 1.61 -11.37
N THR A 30 15.43 1.09 -12.47
CA THR A 30 14.80 1.88 -13.51
C THR A 30 13.46 1.26 -13.89
N VAL A 31 12.40 2.04 -13.80
CA VAL A 31 11.09 1.67 -14.33
C VAL A 31 11.08 1.94 -15.83
N LEU A 32 11.10 0.87 -16.63
CA LEU A 32 11.13 0.98 -18.10
C LEU A 32 9.74 1.23 -18.69
N SER A 33 8.71 0.66 -18.05
CA SER A 33 7.30 0.91 -18.36
C SER A 33 6.43 0.65 -17.13
N SER A 34 5.29 1.34 -17.07
CA SER A 34 4.29 1.10 -16.01
C SER A 34 2.91 1.45 -16.54
N ILE A 35 2.08 0.43 -16.79
CA ILE A 35 0.76 0.55 -17.37
C ILE A 35 -0.26 0.14 -16.33
N ILE A 36 -1.25 0.99 -16.10
CA ILE A 36 -2.33 0.75 -15.12
C ILE A 36 -3.67 0.99 -15.84
N ALA A 37 -4.59 0.05 -15.69
CA ALA A 37 -6.00 0.21 -16.00
C ALA A 37 -6.79 0.21 -14.69
N SER A 38 -7.32 1.35 -14.30
CA SER A 38 -8.15 1.50 -13.10
C SER A 38 -9.59 1.17 -13.40
N GLN A 39 -10.23 0.47 -12.48
CA GLN A 39 -11.64 0.07 -12.53
C GLN A 39 -12.54 0.98 -11.67
N ILE A 40 -12.06 2.18 -11.32
CA ILE A 40 -12.82 3.13 -10.48
C ILE A 40 -14.21 3.44 -11.09
N ALA A 41 -14.29 3.57 -12.42
CA ALA A 41 -15.55 3.88 -13.11
C ALA A 41 -16.57 2.74 -12.97
N GLU A 42 -16.12 1.49 -13.03
CA GLU A 42 -16.93 0.28 -12.87
C GLU A 42 -17.45 0.12 -11.44
N HIS A 43 -16.65 0.54 -10.45
CA HIS A 43 -16.96 0.37 -9.03
C HIS A 43 -17.69 1.57 -8.41
N ALA A 44 -17.56 2.77 -9.00
CA ALA A 44 -18.17 3.99 -8.48
C ALA A 44 -19.69 3.88 -8.23
N PRO A 45 -20.52 3.23 -9.09
CA PRO A 45 -21.95 3.07 -8.85
C PRO A 45 -22.29 2.27 -7.58
N TYR A 46 -21.36 1.41 -7.13
CA TYR A 46 -21.52 0.57 -5.94
C TYR A 46 -20.95 1.21 -4.68
N GLY A 47 -20.19 2.30 -4.85
CA GLY A 47 -19.52 3.01 -3.76
C GLY A 47 -18.45 2.20 -3.06
N GLY A 48 -17.75 1.33 -3.81
CA GLY A 48 -16.63 0.49 -3.37
C GLY A 48 -16.43 -0.72 -4.28
N VAL A 49 -15.33 -1.42 -4.12
CA VAL A 49 -14.93 -2.53 -5.00
C VAL A 49 -15.89 -3.72 -4.88
N VAL A 50 -16.36 -4.24 -6.02
CA VAL A 50 -17.16 -5.47 -6.15
C VAL A 50 -16.27 -6.57 -6.70
N PRO A 51 -15.92 -7.60 -5.91
CA PRO A 51 -14.90 -8.60 -6.27
C PRO A 51 -15.13 -9.33 -7.59
N GLU A 52 -16.39 -9.65 -7.92
CA GLU A 52 -16.72 -10.35 -9.16
C GLU A 52 -16.54 -9.45 -10.40
N ILE A 53 -16.92 -8.17 -10.28
CA ILE A 53 -16.69 -7.19 -11.36
C ILE A 53 -15.19 -7.00 -11.57
N ALA A 54 -14.43 -6.85 -10.48
CA ALA A 54 -12.99 -6.70 -10.55
C ALA A 54 -12.33 -7.88 -11.26
N ALA A 55 -12.66 -9.11 -10.88
CA ALA A 55 -12.07 -10.30 -11.49
C ALA A 55 -12.34 -10.39 -13.00
N ARG A 56 -13.55 -10.05 -13.47
CA ARG A 56 -13.87 -10.03 -14.90
C ARG A 56 -13.11 -8.95 -15.65
N ALA A 57 -13.04 -7.73 -15.12
CA ALA A 57 -12.30 -6.63 -15.73
C ALA A 57 -10.80 -6.92 -15.84
N HIS A 58 -10.22 -7.64 -14.87
CA HIS A 58 -8.84 -8.11 -14.98
C HIS A 58 -8.64 -9.09 -16.15
N VAL A 59 -9.55 -10.05 -16.32
CA VAL A 59 -9.48 -11.00 -17.44
C VAL A 59 -9.56 -10.29 -18.78
N ASP A 60 -10.45 -9.30 -18.91
CA ASP A 60 -10.68 -8.58 -20.16
C ASP A 60 -9.51 -7.68 -20.57
N SER A 61 -8.63 -7.28 -19.61
CA SER A 61 -7.62 -6.25 -19.86
C SER A 61 -6.17 -6.73 -19.75
N ILE A 62 -5.89 -7.83 -19.05
CA ILE A 62 -4.52 -8.19 -18.66
C ILE A 62 -3.56 -8.41 -19.85
N ASP A 63 -4.01 -9.07 -20.91
CA ASP A 63 -3.19 -9.35 -22.09
C ASP A 63 -2.79 -8.06 -22.82
N GLY A 64 -3.75 -7.15 -23.02
CA GLY A 64 -3.51 -5.85 -23.64
C GLY A 64 -2.57 -4.96 -22.80
N ILE A 65 -2.74 -4.98 -21.47
CA ILE A 65 -1.89 -4.23 -20.53
C ILE A 65 -0.46 -4.77 -20.55
N VAL A 66 -0.27 -6.09 -20.56
CA VAL A 66 1.06 -6.71 -20.65
C VAL A 66 1.73 -6.43 -22.00
N ALA A 67 0.98 -6.55 -23.10
CA ALA A 67 1.51 -6.25 -24.43
C ALA A 67 2.01 -4.78 -24.53
N ARG A 68 1.25 -3.85 -23.97
CA ARG A 68 1.65 -2.44 -23.89
C ARG A 68 2.89 -2.24 -23.01
N ALA A 69 2.94 -2.85 -21.83
CA ALA A 69 4.08 -2.72 -20.94
C ALA A 69 5.38 -3.20 -21.60
N LEU A 70 5.34 -4.33 -22.28
CA LEU A 70 6.48 -4.85 -23.04
C LEU A 70 6.87 -3.95 -24.22
N SER A 71 5.89 -3.47 -24.98
CA SER A 71 6.14 -2.56 -26.11
C SER A 71 6.76 -1.24 -25.66
N GLU A 72 6.18 -0.61 -24.62
CA GLU A 72 6.66 0.68 -24.11
C GLU A 72 8.03 0.57 -23.41
N SER A 73 8.36 -0.59 -22.83
CA SER A 73 9.67 -0.85 -22.22
C SER A 73 10.80 -1.00 -23.25
N GLY A 74 10.48 -1.34 -24.49
CA GLY A 74 11.44 -1.65 -25.54
C GLY A 74 12.23 -2.96 -25.34
N VAL A 75 11.86 -3.78 -24.34
CA VAL A 75 12.64 -4.98 -23.96
C VAL A 75 12.14 -6.25 -24.65
N GLY A 76 10.83 -6.41 -24.82
CA GLY A 76 10.24 -7.65 -25.31
C GLY A 76 10.42 -8.83 -24.33
N TRP A 77 9.86 -10.00 -24.70
CA TRP A 77 9.91 -11.19 -23.85
C TRP A 77 11.31 -11.76 -23.66
N ASP A 78 12.16 -11.72 -24.73
CA ASP A 78 13.49 -12.33 -24.73
C ASP A 78 14.50 -11.58 -23.87
N GLY A 79 14.20 -10.31 -23.54
CA GLY A 79 15.04 -9.51 -22.66
C GLY A 79 14.66 -9.58 -21.18
N LEU A 80 13.63 -10.37 -20.83
CA LEU A 80 13.23 -10.53 -19.43
C LEU A 80 14.07 -11.58 -18.72
N SER A 81 14.35 -11.32 -17.44
CA SER A 81 15.01 -12.25 -16.50
C SER A 81 14.03 -13.06 -15.67
N GLY A 82 12.77 -12.62 -15.56
CA GLY A 82 11.73 -13.28 -14.78
C GLY A 82 10.38 -12.59 -14.88
N VAL A 83 9.34 -13.29 -14.39
CA VAL A 83 7.97 -12.79 -14.28
C VAL A 83 7.57 -12.79 -12.81
N ALA A 84 7.23 -11.63 -12.29
CA ALA A 84 6.72 -11.43 -10.94
C ALA A 84 5.21 -11.19 -11.00
N ALA A 85 4.45 -11.89 -10.16
CA ALA A 85 3.01 -11.70 -10.08
C ALA A 85 2.56 -11.64 -8.62
N THR A 86 1.63 -10.74 -8.31
CA THR A 86 1.01 -10.72 -7.00
C THR A 86 0.28 -12.03 -6.74
N ALA A 87 0.70 -12.73 -5.69
CA ALA A 87 0.06 -13.96 -5.23
C ALA A 87 -0.83 -13.76 -3.99
N GLY A 88 -0.95 -12.53 -3.52
CA GLY A 88 -1.73 -12.07 -2.37
C GLY A 88 -0.95 -11.13 -1.46
N PRO A 89 -1.58 -10.61 -0.37
CA PRO A 89 -3.02 -10.70 -0.10
C PRO A 89 -3.85 -9.89 -1.10
N GLY A 90 -5.18 -10.18 -1.14
CA GLY A 90 -6.09 -9.45 -2.02
C GLY A 90 -7.39 -10.18 -2.30
N LEU A 91 -8.18 -9.67 -3.24
CA LEU A 91 -9.40 -10.30 -3.72
C LEU A 91 -9.01 -11.56 -4.51
N VAL A 92 -9.42 -12.73 -4.00
CA VAL A 92 -8.96 -14.03 -4.53
C VAL A 92 -9.15 -14.17 -6.04
N GLY A 93 -10.29 -13.72 -6.58
CA GLY A 93 -10.57 -13.77 -8.03
C GLY A 93 -9.57 -12.94 -8.83
N GLY A 94 -9.29 -11.71 -8.41
CA GLY A 94 -8.30 -10.85 -9.05
C GLY A 94 -6.89 -11.42 -8.95
N VAL A 95 -6.45 -11.81 -7.74
CA VAL A 95 -5.13 -12.45 -7.53
C VAL A 95 -4.94 -13.66 -8.46
N MET A 96 -5.97 -14.50 -8.60
CA MET A 96 -5.91 -15.67 -9.47
C MET A 96 -5.71 -15.31 -10.95
N VAL A 97 -6.27 -14.21 -11.43
CA VAL A 97 -6.09 -13.76 -12.82
C VAL A 97 -4.63 -13.43 -13.10
N GLY A 98 -4.04 -12.50 -12.36
CA GLY A 98 -2.65 -12.07 -12.56
C GLY A 98 -1.65 -13.19 -12.32
N LEU A 99 -1.82 -13.96 -11.25
CA LEU A 99 -0.94 -15.08 -10.92
C LEU A 99 -1.01 -16.19 -11.99
N SER A 100 -2.20 -16.54 -12.52
CA SER A 100 -2.34 -17.56 -13.56
C SER A 100 -1.73 -17.08 -14.88
N PHE A 101 -1.92 -15.82 -15.24
CA PHE A 101 -1.25 -15.22 -16.40
C PHE A 101 0.27 -15.25 -16.23
N GLY A 102 0.80 -14.84 -15.07
CA GLY A 102 2.23 -14.87 -14.77
C GLY A 102 2.83 -16.28 -14.88
N LYS A 103 2.14 -17.30 -14.35
CA LYS A 103 2.54 -18.72 -14.47
C LYS A 103 2.59 -19.17 -15.92
N ALA A 104 1.55 -18.87 -16.69
CA ALA A 104 1.48 -19.23 -18.10
C ALA A 104 2.60 -18.57 -18.92
N ALA A 105 2.86 -17.27 -18.67
CA ALA A 105 3.92 -16.52 -19.31
C ALA A 105 5.32 -17.07 -18.94
N ALA A 106 5.57 -17.31 -17.66
CA ALA A 106 6.82 -17.89 -17.17
C ALA A 106 7.08 -19.27 -17.81
N LEU A 107 6.08 -20.14 -17.81
CA LEU A 107 6.17 -21.46 -18.43
C LEU A 107 6.44 -21.39 -19.94
N ALA A 108 5.68 -20.56 -20.67
CA ALA A 108 5.79 -20.45 -22.13
C ALA A 108 7.13 -19.86 -22.59
N ARG A 109 7.78 -19.06 -21.73
CA ARG A 109 9.05 -18.39 -22.04
C ARG A 109 10.26 -19.01 -21.34
N GLY A 110 10.08 -20.05 -20.53
CA GLY A 110 11.14 -20.67 -19.75
C GLY A 110 11.76 -19.71 -18.73
N LEU A 111 11.00 -18.75 -18.20
CA LEU A 111 11.44 -17.76 -17.24
C LEU A 111 11.12 -18.18 -15.80
N PRO A 112 11.92 -17.77 -14.81
CA PRO A 112 11.55 -17.90 -13.40
C PRO A 112 10.24 -17.17 -13.09
N LEU A 113 9.39 -17.81 -12.29
CA LEU A 113 8.21 -17.19 -11.68
C LEU A 113 8.57 -16.70 -10.27
N ILE A 114 8.14 -15.49 -9.93
CA ILE A 114 8.26 -14.95 -8.58
C ILE A 114 6.85 -14.58 -8.09
N ALA A 115 6.35 -15.34 -7.10
CA ALA A 115 5.10 -15.06 -6.43
C ALA A 115 5.33 -13.99 -5.34
N VAL A 116 4.86 -12.78 -5.59
CA VAL A 116 5.14 -11.62 -4.73
C VAL A 116 3.98 -11.36 -3.77
N ASN A 117 4.32 -11.02 -2.53
CA ASN A 117 3.38 -10.48 -1.58
C ASN A 117 3.09 -9.01 -1.93
N HIS A 118 1.83 -8.66 -2.17
CA HIS A 118 1.39 -7.30 -2.49
C HIS A 118 1.89 -6.24 -1.50
N LEU A 119 1.86 -6.57 -0.20
CA LEU A 119 2.33 -5.67 0.84
C LEU A 119 3.86 -5.52 0.84
N GLU A 120 4.61 -6.54 0.41
CA GLU A 120 6.05 -6.45 0.17
C GLU A 120 6.34 -5.51 -1.01
N GLY A 121 5.53 -5.57 -2.08
CA GLY A 121 5.60 -4.59 -3.16
C GLY A 121 5.48 -3.16 -2.65
N HIS A 122 4.47 -2.86 -1.85
CA HIS A 122 4.33 -1.55 -1.21
C HIS A 122 5.50 -1.22 -0.29
N ALA A 123 5.95 -2.17 0.53
CA ALA A 123 7.05 -1.95 1.47
C ALA A 123 8.35 -1.51 0.77
N LEU A 124 8.58 -2.01 -0.43
CA LEU A 124 9.76 -1.70 -1.23
C LEU A 124 9.56 -0.54 -2.21
N SER A 125 8.33 -0.05 -2.41
CA SER A 125 7.98 0.90 -3.46
C SER A 125 8.77 2.22 -3.44
N ALA A 126 9.22 2.70 -2.28
CA ALA A 126 10.07 3.88 -2.18
C ALA A 126 11.44 3.67 -2.83
N ARG A 127 11.93 2.42 -2.90
CA ARG A 127 13.18 2.04 -3.57
C ARG A 127 13.09 2.09 -5.11
N LEU A 128 11.92 2.38 -5.67
CA LEU A 128 11.78 2.70 -7.10
C LEU A 128 12.43 4.04 -7.48
N ALA A 129 12.63 4.94 -6.52
CA ALA A 129 13.16 6.28 -6.76
C ALA A 129 14.42 6.58 -5.95
N ASP A 130 14.55 5.99 -4.76
CA ASP A 130 15.64 6.25 -3.82
C ASP A 130 16.41 4.96 -3.52
N ASP A 131 17.73 5.08 -3.36
CA ASP A 131 18.53 4.00 -2.80
C ASP A 131 18.39 4.00 -1.27
N ILE A 132 17.48 3.16 -0.76
CA ILE A 132 17.18 3.06 0.66
C ILE A 132 17.76 1.74 1.19
N PRO A 133 18.90 1.77 1.91
CA PRO A 133 19.46 0.56 2.49
C PRO A 133 18.61 0.03 3.64
N TYR A 134 18.69 -1.29 3.84
CA TYR A 134 18.12 -1.96 5.01
C TYR A 134 19.03 -1.79 6.26
N PRO A 135 18.49 -1.87 7.49
CA PRO A 135 17.06 -1.90 7.79
C PRO A 135 16.42 -0.50 7.75
N PHE A 136 15.08 -0.45 7.69
CA PHE A 136 14.31 0.78 7.84
C PHE A 136 12.97 0.56 8.55
N LEU A 137 12.46 1.62 9.18
CA LEU A 137 11.10 1.65 9.76
C LEU A 137 10.10 2.01 8.68
N LEU A 138 9.02 1.23 8.53
CA LEU A 138 7.98 1.42 7.54
C LEU A 138 6.63 1.69 8.19
N LEU A 139 5.92 2.70 7.73
CA LEU A 139 4.48 2.86 7.89
C LEU A 139 3.77 2.48 6.60
N LEU A 140 3.13 1.33 6.59
CA LEU A 140 2.32 0.86 5.47
C LEU A 140 0.87 1.26 5.69
N VAL A 141 0.33 2.16 4.85
CA VAL A 141 -1.02 2.73 4.98
C VAL A 141 -1.76 2.74 3.64
N SER A 142 -2.76 1.88 3.50
CA SER A 142 -3.56 1.74 2.29
C SER A 142 -5.06 1.69 2.61
N GLY A 143 -5.87 1.39 1.61
CA GLY A 143 -7.32 1.16 1.77
C GLY A 143 -7.64 0.04 2.75
N GLY A 144 -6.87 -1.05 2.75
CA GLY A 144 -7.10 -2.24 3.57
C GLY A 144 -6.10 -2.48 4.70
N HIS A 145 -4.98 -1.74 4.73
CA HIS A 145 -3.88 -2.01 5.65
C HIS A 145 -3.40 -0.74 6.35
N CYS A 146 -3.07 -0.89 7.65
CA CYS A 146 -2.39 0.15 8.42
C CYS A 146 -1.46 -0.55 9.42
N GLN A 147 -0.14 -0.57 9.14
CA GLN A 147 0.84 -1.31 9.92
C GLN A 147 2.14 -0.52 10.08
N LEU A 148 2.75 -0.61 11.24
CA LEU A 148 4.14 -0.22 11.48
C LEU A 148 5.01 -1.48 11.47
N LEU A 149 6.04 -1.45 10.64
CA LEU A 149 6.92 -2.59 10.38
C LEU A 149 8.38 -2.16 10.46
N GLU A 150 9.23 -3.04 10.92
CA GLU A 150 10.65 -3.01 10.65
C GLU A 150 10.92 -3.89 9.44
N VAL A 151 11.59 -3.34 8.43
CA VAL A 151 12.01 -4.06 7.23
C VAL A 151 13.51 -4.27 7.30
N ALA A 152 13.91 -5.49 7.61
CA ALA A 152 15.33 -5.85 7.75
C ALA A 152 15.95 -6.34 6.43
N GLY A 153 15.11 -6.63 5.43
CA GLY A 153 15.52 -7.12 4.12
C GLY A 153 14.32 -7.63 3.32
N VAL A 154 14.58 -8.12 2.13
CA VAL A 154 13.57 -8.77 1.28
C VAL A 154 12.98 -9.98 2.00
N GLY A 155 11.67 -10.05 2.15
CA GLY A 155 10.99 -11.12 2.89
C GLY A 155 11.19 -11.10 4.40
N ALA A 156 11.95 -10.16 4.95
CA ALA A 156 12.28 -10.06 6.36
C ALA A 156 11.63 -8.82 7.00
N CYS A 157 10.35 -8.94 7.33
CA CYS A 157 9.55 -7.89 7.97
C CYS A 157 9.14 -8.31 9.38
N ARG A 158 9.22 -7.40 10.34
CA ARG A 158 8.74 -7.56 11.71
C ARG A 158 7.66 -6.53 12.01
N ARG A 159 6.45 -6.98 12.34
CA ARG A 159 5.33 -6.10 12.68
C ARG A 159 5.49 -5.56 14.11
N LEU A 160 5.52 -4.23 14.23
CA LEU A 160 5.57 -3.52 15.51
C LEU A 160 4.15 -3.20 16.02
N GLY A 161 3.25 -2.78 15.12
CA GLY A 161 1.87 -2.47 15.42
C GLY A 161 1.00 -2.51 14.17
N SER A 162 -0.31 -2.58 14.36
CA SER A 162 -1.29 -2.59 13.28
C SER A 162 -2.59 -1.92 13.72
N THR A 163 -3.48 -1.64 12.76
CA THR A 163 -4.83 -1.25 13.15
C THR A 163 -5.57 -2.42 13.80
N ILE A 164 -6.31 -2.12 14.87
CA ILE A 164 -7.15 -3.10 15.59
C ILE A 164 -8.59 -3.14 15.07
N ASP A 165 -8.92 -2.23 14.13
CA ASP A 165 -10.27 -2.12 13.55
C ASP A 165 -10.18 -1.71 12.07
N ASP A 166 -10.69 -0.53 11.68
CA ASP A 166 -10.62 -0.03 10.29
C ASP A 166 -9.18 0.39 9.94
N ALA A 167 -8.77 0.21 8.68
CA ALA A 167 -7.56 0.83 8.16
C ALA A 167 -7.75 2.33 7.94
N ALA A 168 -6.66 3.09 7.85
CA ALA A 168 -6.72 4.55 7.68
C ALA A 168 -7.43 4.94 6.37
N GLY A 169 -7.13 4.27 5.25
CA GLY A 169 -7.81 4.53 3.97
C GLY A 169 -9.29 4.13 4.01
N GLU A 170 -9.62 3.00 4.63
CA GLU A 170 -11.01 2.59 4.86
C GLU A 170 -11.78 3.63 5.70
N ALA A 171 -11.13 4.27 6.67
CA ALA A 171 -11.72 5.35 7.45
C ALA A 171 -12.00 6.58 6.57
N PHE A 172 -11.06 6.99 5.71
CA PHE A 172 -11.27 8.05 4.74
C PHE A 172 -12.46 7.76 3.82
N ASP A 173 -12.53 6.57 3.23
CA ASP A 173 -13.58 6.18 2.30
C ASP A 173 -14.96 6.13 2.96
N LYS A 174 -15.05 5.54 4.15
CA LYS A 174 -16.30 5.44 4.90
C LYS A 174 -16.83 6.81 5.33
N ILE A 175 -15.94 7.71 5.76
CA ILE A 175 -16.33 9.07 6.16
C ILE A 175 -16.72 9.89 4.93
N ALA A 176 -15.95 9.85 3.85
CA ALA A 176 -16.28 10.52 2.60
C ALA A 176 -17.66 10.07 2.06
N LYS A 177 -17.94 8.76 2.10
CA LYS A 177 -19.26 8.20 1.72
C LYS A 177 -20.37 8.77 2.60
N THR A 178 -20.18 8.88 3.90
CA THR A 178 -21.15 9.48 4.83
C THR A 178 -21.41 10.97 4.51
N MET A 179 -20.36 11.69 4.06
CA MET A 179 -20.44 13.08 3.64
C MET A 179 -20.95 13.27 2.20
N GLY A 180 -21.26 12.19 1.47
CA GLY A 180 -21.74 12.25 0.09
C GLY A 180 -20.68 12.62 -0.95
N LEU A 181 -19.38 12.38 -0.69
CA LEU A 181 -18.27 12.84 -1.54
C LEU A 181 -17.88 11.86 -2.67
N GLY A 182 -18.53 10.71 -2.74
CA GLY A 182 -18.24 9.71 -3.77
C GLY A 182 -17.02 8.82 -3.47
N TYR A 183 -16.55 8.11 -4.51
CA TYR A 183 -15.43 7.15 -4.45
C TYR A 183 -14.39 7.49 -5.54
N PRO A 184 -13.06 7.38 -5.26
CA PRO A 184 -12.42 7.08 -3.97
C PRO A 184 -12.52 8.24 -2.97
N GLY A 185 -12.81 7.90 -1.71
CA GLY A 185 -13.15 8.88 -0.68
C GLY A 185 -11.97 9.70 -0.17
N GLY A 186 -10.79 9.08 -0.05
CA GLY A 186 -9.58 9.76 0.45
C GLY A 186 -9.25 11.03 -0.35
N PRO A 187 -9.02 10.95 -1.66
CA PRO A 187 -8.76 12.12 -2.50
C PRO A 187 -9.92 13.14 -2.53
N ALA A 188 -11.18 12.67 -2.46
CA ALA A 188 -12.33 13.56 -2.43
C ALA A 188 -12.39 14.38 -1.12
N LEU A 189 -12.13 13.73 0.01
CA LEU A 189 -12.08 14.38 1.31
C LEU A 189 -10.90 15.36 1.41
N GLU A 190 -9.73 14.99 0.90
CA GLU A 190 -8.56 15.86 0.86
C GLU A 190 -8.83 17.14 0.06
N ARG A 191 -9.44 17.03 -1.13
CA ARG A 191 -9.81 18.22 -1.92
C ARG A 191 -10.81 19.11 -1.19
N LEU A 192 -11.82 18.53 -0.53
CA LEU A 192 -12.80 19.30 0.24
C LEU A 192 -12.15 20.00 1.44
N ALA A 193 -11.16 19.38 2.10
CA ALA A 193 -10.48 19.90 3.29
C ALA A 193 -9.66 21.17 3.04
N VAL A 194 -9.36 21.50 1.77
CA VAL A 194 -8.53 22.68 1.43
C VAL A 194 -9.16 23.97 1.92
N GLY A 195 -8.43 24.68 2.78
CA GLY A 195 -8.87 25.95 3.38
C GLY A 195 -9.89 25.82 4.50
N GLY A 196 -10.16 24.59 4.99
CA GLY A 196 -10.99 24.33 6.16
C GLY A 196 -10.21 24.45 7.47
N ASP A 197 -10.93 24.70 8.56
CA ASP A 197 -10.37 24.74 9.92
C ASP A 197 -10.24 23.30 10.47
N PRO A 198 -9.01 22.78 10.70
CA PRO A 198 -8.80 21.43 11.17
C PRO A 198 -9.16 21.23 12.67
N GLU A 199 -9.39 22.29 13.42
CA GLU A 199 -9.66 22.24 14.87
C GLU A 199 -11.13 22.52 15.22
N ARG A 200 -11.96 22.91 14.23
CA ARG A 200 -13.36 23.27 14.47
C ARG A 200 -14.19 22.11 15.04
N PHE A 201 -13.95 20.89 14.59
CA PHE A 201 -14.66 19.70 15.10
C PHE A 201 -13.74 18.87 16.00
N PRO A 202 -14.02 18.79 17.31
CA PRO A 202 -13.21 18.01 18.24
C PRO A 202 -13.47 16.49 18.06
N LEU A 203 -12.76 15.87 17.12
CA LEU A 203 -12.87 14.45 16.85
C LEU A 203 -12.04 13.61 17.84
N PRO A 204 -12.49 12.38 18.17
CA PRO A 204 -11.86 11.58 19.21
C PRO A 204 -10.43 11.17 18.85
N ARG A 205 -9.58 11.08 19.87
CA ARG A 205 -8.22 10.53 19.81
C ARG A 205 -8.25 9.09 20.30
N ALA A 206 -8.35 8.14 19.37
CA ALA A 206 -8.33 6.73 19.73
C ALA A 206 -6.98 6.33 20.33
N LEU A 207 -7.01 5.40 21.29
CA LEU A 207 -5.84 4.83 21.96
C LEU A 207 -4.94 5.88 22.66
N LEU A 208 -5.46 7.08 22.97
CA LEU A 208 -4.73 8.10 23.71
C LEU A 208 -4.29 7.54 25.07
N GLY A 209 -3.01 7.70 25.42
CA GLY A 209 -2.42 7.21 26.66
C GLY A 209 -2.18 5.69 26.72
N ARG A 210 -2.61 4.91 25.73
CA ARG A 210 -2.30 3.48 25.65
C ARG A 210 -0.90 3.25 25.10
N GLU A 211 -0.19 2.30 25.72
CA GLU A 211 1.11 1.83 25.25
C GLU A 211 1.01 1.13 23.88
N GLY A 212 2.17 0.89 23.25
CA GLY A 212 2.29 0.19 21.97
C GLY A 212 2.11 1.10 20.75
N PHE A 213 2.05 0.47 19.58
CA PHE A 213 2.13 1.10 18.28
C PHE A 213 0.87 0.88 17.42
N ASP A 214 -0.19 0.30 18.00
CA ASP A 214 -1.43 0.00 17.28
C ASP A 214 -2.23 1.26 16.96
N PHE A 215 -3.07 1.15 15.92
CA PHE A 215 -3.99 2.19 15.46
C PHE A 215 -5.45 1.79 15.67
N SER A 216 -6.36 2.77 15.65
CA SER A 216 -7.81 2.54 15.66
C SER A 216 -8.54 3.72 15.03
N PHE A 217 -9.38 3.45 14.04
CA PHE A 217 -10.09 4.48 13.29
C PHE A 217 -11.62 4.33 13.31
N SER A 218 -12.18 3.21 13.78
CA SER A 218 -13.63 2.95 13.76
C SER A 218 -14.45 3.98 14.56
N GLY A 219 -13.91 4.44 15.70
CA GLY A 219 -14.53 5.48 16.53
C GLY A 219 -14.61 6.84 15.81
N LEU A 220 -13.62 7.16 14.97
CA LEU A 220 -13.57 8.39 14.19
C LEU A 220 -14.71 8.47 13.17
N LYS A 221 -15.01 7.34 12.47
CA LYS A 221 -16.14 7.26 11.55
C LYS A 221 -17.46 7.65 12.21
N THR A 222 -17.74 7.07 13.37
CA THR A 222 -18.98 7.35 14.11
C THR A 222 -19.09 8.81 14.54
N ALA A 223 -17.97 9.38 15.02
CA ALA A 223 -17.93 10.78 15.43
C ALA A 223 -18.10 11.73 14.24
N ALA A 224 -17.42 11.46 13.12
CA ALA A 224 -17.55 12.26 11.90
C ALA A 224 -18.98 12.19 11.32
N ALA A 225 -19.61 11.01 11.33
CA ALA A 225 -20.99 10.87 10.88
C ALA A 225 -21.97 11.73 11.70
N ARG A 226 -21.83 11.70 13.03
CA ARG A 226 -22.65 12.55 13.92
C ARG A 226 -22.40 14.04 13.70
N ALA A 227 -21.15 14.44 13.48
CA ALA A 227 -20.79 15.81 13.18
C ALA A 227 -21.31 16.28 11.82
N ALA A 228 -21.41 15.37 10.83
CA ALA A 228 -21.89 15.68 9.49
C ALA A 228 -23.42 15.88 9.44
N GLU A 229 -24.19 15.21 10.31
CA GLU A 229 -25.65 15.20 10.27
C GLU A 229 -26.29 16.59 10.32
N PRO A 230 -25.89 17.53 11.20
CA PRO A 230 -26.46 18.88 11.27
C PRO A 230 -25.92 19.86 10.23
N LEU A 231 -24.92 19.49 9.40
CA LEU A 231 -24.23 20.42 8.53
C LEU A 231 -25.07 20.78 7.29
N THR A 232 -25.24 22.09 7.08
CA THR A 232 -26.03 22.62 5.95
C THR A 232 -25.20 23.44 4.98
N THR A 233 -24.02 23.94 5.38
CA THR A 233 -23.18 24.78 4.53
C THR A 233 -21.96 24.05 4.00
N GLU A 234 -21.48 24.44 2.82
CA GLU A 234 -20.24 23.89 2.24
C GLU A 234 -19.00 24.28 3.09
N ALA A 235 -19.03 25.43 3.80
CA ALA A 235 -17.98 25.81 4.72
C ALA A 235 -17.87 24.83 5.89
N ASP A 236 -19.01 24.46 6.50
CA ASP A 236 -19.03 23.48 7.59
C ASP A 236 -18.51 22.10 7.16
N LYS A 237 -18.93 21.66 5.94
CA LYS A 237 -18.43 20.40 5.38
C LYS A 237 -16.92 20.43 5.14
N ARG A 238 -16.39 21.56 4.67
CA ARG A 238 -14.96 21.77 4.46
C ARG A 238 -14.19 21.67 5.78
N ASP A 239 -14.67 22.33 6.82
CA ASP A 239 -14.04 22.30 8.13
C ASP A 239 -14.11 20.90 8.75
N LEU A 240 -15.23 20.18 8.57
CA LEU A 240 -15.31 18.78 9.01
C LEU A 240 -14.33 17.89 8.25
N ALA A 241 -14.18 18.06 6.94
CA ALA A 241 -13.21 17.32 6.14
C ALA A 241 -11.78 17.60 6.61
N ALA A 242 -11.45 18.87 6.90
CA ALA A 242 -10.16 19.28 7.45
C ALA A 242 -9.92 18.65 8.84
N SER A 243 -10.92 18.65 9.72
CA SER A 243 -10.83 18.06 11.06
C SER A 243 -10.64 16.54 11.01
N VAL A 244 -11.33 15.84 10.07
CA VAL A 244 -11.16 14.39 9.86
C VAL A 244 -9.75 14.07 9.39
N GLN A 245 -9.27 14.76 8.35
CA GLN A 245 -7.91 14.59 7.83
C GLN A 245 -6.85 14.85 8.91
N PHE A 246 -7.03 15.90 9.68
CA PHE A 246 -6.16 16.24 10.81
C PHE A 246 -6.14 15.13 11.86
N ALA A 247 -7.30 14.57 12.24
CA ALA A 247 -7.40 13.52 13.25
C ALA A 247 -6.68 12.24 12.80
N ILE A 248 -6.85 11.84 11.53
CA ILE A 248 -6.17 10.67 10.95
C ILE A 248 -4.66 10.90 10.90
N ALA A 249 -4.22 12.03 10.32
CA ALA A 249 -2.81 12.35 10.18
C ALA A 249 -2.10 12.46 11.55
N ARG A 250 -2.77 13.03 12.56
CA ARG A 250 -2.26 13.12 13.92
C ARG A 250 -2.08 11.73 14.54
N GLN A 251 -3.05 10.84 14.42
CA GLN A 251 -2.95 9.50 14.98
C GLN A 251 -1.84 8.69 14.32
N LEU A 252 -1.72 8.75 13.00
CA LEU A 252 -0.61 8.11 12.27
C LEU A 252 0.73 8.63 12.78
N ALA A 253 0.91 9.95 12.89
CA ALA A 253 2.15 10.55 13.35
C ALA A 253 2.48 10.21 14.81
N GLU A 254 1.51 10.27 15.74
CA GLU A 254 1.73 9.97 17.16
C GLU A 254 2.21 8.53 17.38
N ARG A 255 1.63 7.55 16.67
CA ARG A 255 2.06 6.14 16.78
C ARG A 255 3.39 5.89 16.12
N THR A 256 3.63 6.54 14.98
CA THR A 256 4.92 6.50 14.27
C THR A 256 6.05 7.08 15.11
N GLN A 257 5.84 8.21 15.79
CA GLN A 257 6.85 8.81 16.68
C GLN A 257 7.25 7.88 17.83
N ARG A 258 6.29 7.15 18.41
CA ARG A 258 6.61 6.14 19.43
C ARG A 258 7.44 5.00 18.85
N ALA A 259 7.09 4.53 17.66
CA ALA A 259 7.86 3.50 16.97
C ALA A 259 9.26 3.99 16.60
N MET A 260 9.41 5.26 16.17
CA MET A 260 10.71 5.89 15.91
C MET A 260 11.60 5.90 17.15
N THR A 261 11.05 6.27 18.32
CA THR A 261 11.79 6.25 19.58
C THR A 261 12.31 4.85 19.89
N ALA A 262 11.42 3.84 19.86
CA ALA A 262 11.81 2.45 20.14
C ALA A 262 12.78 1.88 19.11
N TYR A 263 12.59 2.23 17.84
CA TYR A 263 13.48 1.80 16.75
C TYR A 263 14.86 2.41 16.89
N ALA A 264 14.97 3.71 17.20
CA ALA A 264 16.26 4.39 17.40
C ALA A 264 17.04 3.84 18.60
N GLU A 265 16.36 3.40 19.65
CA GLU A 265 16.97 2.73 20.79
C GLU A 265 17.54 1.36 20.41
N ALA A 266 16.87 0.60 19.55
CA ALA A 266 17.30 -0.72 19.08
C ALA A 266 18.44 -0.64 18.05
N HIS A 267 18.46 0.43 17.21
CA HIS A 267 19.40 0.61 16.08
C HIS A 267 20.39 1.74 16.33
N ARG A 268 20.99 1.80 17.52
CA ARG A 268 21.97 2.83 17.88
C ARG A 268 23.21 2.76 16.99
N GLY A 269 23.57 3.91 16.39
CA GLY A 269 24.75 4.02 15.52
C GLY A 269 24.48 3.68 14.05
N GLU A 270 23.26 3.31 13.68
CA GLU A 270 22.82 3.10 12.31
C GLU A 270 22.16 4.37 11.75
N GLY A 271 22.13 4.49 10.43
CA GLY A 271 21.35 5.55 9.79
C GLY A 271 19.83 5.29 9.97
N LEU A 272 19.13 6.21 10.63
CA LEU A 272 17.71 6.07 10.91
C LEU A 272 16.90 6.47 9.67
N ARG A 273 16.17 5.52 9.08
CA ARG A 273 15.38 5.69 7.86
C ARG A 273 13.92 5.35 8.13
N PHE A 274 13.05 6.22 7.69
CA PHE A 274 11.60 6.01 7.77
C PHE A 274 11.00 6.05 6.37
N VAL A 275 10.21 5.05 6.06
CA VAL A 275 9.48 4.93 4.80
C VAL A 275 7.98 4.98 5.09
N VAL A 276 7.22 5.74 4.30
CA VAL A 276 5.76 5.65 4.26
C VAL A 276 5.33 5.14 2.88
N ALA A 277 4.45 4.14 2.83
CA ALA A 277 3.99 3.53 1.59
C ALA A 277 2.49 3.17 1.63
N GLY A 278 1.91 2.94 0.46
CA GLY A 278 0.48 2.69 0.26
C GLY A 278 -0.31 3.95 -0.10
N GLY A 279 -1.56 3.79 -0.56
CA GLY A 279 -2.36 4.88 -1.12
C GLY A 279 -2.57 6.09 -0.21
N VAL A 280 -2.64 5.89 1.12
CA VAL A 280 -2.78 7.00 2.09
C VAL A 280 -1.49 7.82 2.18
N ALA A 281 -0.33 7.27 1.80
CA ALA A 281 0.93 8.01 1.71
C ALA A 281 0.91 9.12 0.65
N ALA A 282 -0.07 9.15 -0.25
CA ALA A 282 -0.27 10.26 -1.19
C ALA A 282 -0.88 11.51 -0.53
N ASN A 283 -1.57 11.38 0.62
CA ASN A 283 -2.21 12.50 1.31
C ASN A 283 -1.18 13.48 1.88
N GLN A 284 -1.26 14.74 1.48
CA GLN A 284 -0.26 15.75 1.82
C GLN A 284 -0.23 16.10 3.33
N ALA A 285 -1.38 16.12 4.00
CA ALA A 285 -1.42 16.40 5.44
C ALA A 285 -0.78 15.27 6.25
N VAL A 286 -0.95 14.02 5.81
CA VAL A 286 -0.27 12.87 6.40
C VAL A 286 1.24 12.97 6.17
N ARG A 287 1.70 13.21 4.93
CA ARG A 287 3.13 13.37 4.61
C ARG A 287 3.78 14.46 5.45
N THR A 288 3.22 15.66 5.45
CA THR A 288 3.78 16.79 6.19
C THR A 288 3.98 16.48 7.68
N ARG A 289 3.01 15.81 8.31
CA ARG A 289 3.14 15.42 9.72
C ARG A 289 4.20 14.35 9.96
N LEU A 290 4.32 13.39 9.06
CA LEU A 290 5.34 12.35 9.14
C LEU A 290 6.75 12.90 8.88
N GLU A 291 6.90 13.83 7.94
CA GLU A 291 8.14 14.57 7.69
C GLU A 291 8.59 15.34 8.94
N GLN A 292 7.67 16.06 9.59
CA GLN A 292 7.95 16.74 10.85
C GLN A 292 8.36 15.78 11.97
N ALA A 293 7.72 14.61 12.04
CA ALA A 293 8.09 13.56 12.98
C ALA A 293 9.53 13.04 12.72
N CYS A 294 9.90 12.85 11.45
CA CYS A 294 11.25 12.46 11.05
C CYS A 294 12.29 13.49 11.49
N VAL A 295 12.05 14.77 11.21
CA VAL A 295 12.95 15.86 11.65
C VAL A 295 13.13 15.84 13.17
N THR A 296 12.04 15.66 13.93
CA THR A 296 12.07 15.67 15.40
C THR A 296 12.87 14.48 15.98
N HIS A 297 12.82 13.32 15.32
CA HIS A 297 13.45 12.08 15.81
C HIS A 297 14.75 11.72 15.09
N GLY A 298 15.25 12.55 14.19
CA GLY A 298 16.52 12.33 13.46
C GLY A 298 16.46 11.25 12.39
N PHE A 299 15.27 11.00 11.80
CA PHE A 299 15.11 10.07 10.70
C PHE A 299 15.17 10.78 9.35
N SER A 300 15.73 10.11 8.34
CA SER A 300 15.48 10.49 6.94
C SER A 300 14.08 10.03 6.54
N PHE A 301 13.32 10.90 5.86
CA PHE A 301 11.98 10.60 5.35
C PHE A 301 12.05 10.13 3.91
N HIS A 302 11.41 9.00 3.61
CA HIS A 302 11.30 8.44 2.27
C HIS A 302 9.85 8.05 1.98
N ALA A 303 9.42 8.33 0.75
CA ALA A 303 8.11 7.93 0.25
C ALA A 303 8.20 7.68 -1.26
N PRO A 304 7.43 6.74 -1.82
CA PRO A 304 7.41 6.57 -3.26
C PRO A 304 6.90 7.86 -3.94
N PRO A 305 7.31 8.11 -5.19
CA PRO A 305 6.65 9.08 -6.05
C PRO A 305 5.14 8.87 -6.05
N LEU A 306 4.34 9.94 -6.15
CA LEU A 306 2.87 9.86 -6.04
C LEU A 306 2.25 8.83 -6.99
N VAL A 307 2.81 8.65 -8.18
CA VAL A 307 2.37 7.69 -9.18
C VAL A 307 2.54 6.22 -8.73
N TYR A 308 3.39 5.94 -7.75
CA TYR A 308 3.64 4.60 -7.19
C TYR A 308 3.10 4.42 -5.77
N CYS A 309 2.33 5.37 -5.25
CA CYS A 309 1.71 5.24 -3.92
C CYS A 309 0.53 4.27 -3.92
N THR A 310 -0.28 4.27 -5.00
CA THR A 310 -1.41 3.34 -5.18
C THR A 310 -0.94 2.03 -5.79
N ASP A 311 -1.85 1.05 -5.91
CA ASP A 311 -1.57 -0.26 -6.48
C ASP A 311 -1.01 -0.12 -7.91
N ASN A 312 0.13 -0.74 -8.15
CA ASN A 312 0.84 -0.68 -9.42
C ASN A 312 1.75 -1.90 -9.60
N ALA A 313 2.10 -2.23 -10.83
CA ALA A 313 2.94 -3.38 -11.11
C ALA A 313 4.45 -3.08 -11.01
N ALA A 314 4.88 -1.80 -10.99
CA ALA A 314 6.29 -1.48 -10.83
C ALA A 314 6.83 -1.91 -9.45
N MET A 315 6.01 -1.76 -8.38
CA MET A 315 6.35 -2.25 -7.05
C MET A 315 6.48 -3.78 -7.01
N ILE A 316 5.66 -4.49 -7.78
CA ILE A 316 5.71 -5.96 -7.88
C ILE A 316 6.92 -6.41 -8.70
N ALA A 317 7.21 -5.71 -9.81
CA ALA A 317 8.41 -5.98 -10.60
C ALA A 317 9.69 -5.73 -9.80
N LEU A 318 9.76 -4.66 -8.99
CA LEU A 318 10.89 -4.37 -8.12
C LEU A 318 11.05 -5.48 -7.06
N ALA A 319 9.99 -5.80 -6.32
CA ALA A 319 10.04 -6.87 -5.32
C ALA A 319 10.47 -8.21 -5.96
N GLY A 320 9.96 -8.51 -7.16
CA GLY A 320 10.37 -9.65 -7.95
C GLY A 320 11.85 -9.63 -8.34
N ALA A 321 12.37 -8.48 -8.76
CA ALA A 321 13.78 -8.33 -9.13
C ALA A 321 14.72 -8.50 -7.92
N GLU A 322 14.35 -7.95 -6.77
CA GLU A 322 15.11 -8.11 -5.53
C GLU A 322 15.08 -9.56 -5.03
N ARG A 323 13.92 -10.23 -5.07
CA ARG A 323 13.80 -11.66 -4.74
C ARG A 323 14.62 -12.53 -5.71
N LEU A 324 14.53 -12.26 -7.01
CA LEU A 324 15.29 -12.97 -8.03
C LEU A 324 16.81 -12.81 -7.85
N ALA A 325 17.28 -11.62 -7.47
CA ALA A 325 18.69 -11.37 -7.16
C ALA A 325 19.21 -12.22 -6.00
N LEU A 326 18.32 -12.64 -5.09
CA LEU A 326 18.61 -13.55 -3.98
C LEU A 326 18.37 -15.03 -4.33
N GLY A 327 17.98 -15.35 -5.57
CA GLY A 327 17.64 -16.71 -6.00
C GLY A 327 16.30 -17.21 -5.45
N LEU A 328 15.44 -16.33 -4.94
CA LEU A 328 14.12 -16.66 -4.41
C LEU A 328 13.12 -16.71 -5.56
N VAL A 329 12.85 -17.91 -6.05
CA VAL A 329 11.91 -18.19 -7.13
C VAL A 329 10.84 -19.19 -6.65
N ASP A 330 9.70 -19.20 -7.32
CA ASP A 330 8.57 -20.04 -6.96
C ASP A 330 8.24 -21.05 -8.08
N GLY A 331 7.63 -22.18 -7.72
CA GLY A 331 7.11 -23.15 -8.67
C GLY A 331 5.77 -22.72 -9.26
N LEU A 332 5.36 -23.39 -10.32
CA LEU A 332 4.05 -23.17 -10.96
C LEU A 332 2.87 -23.57 -10.05
N ASP A 333 3.12 -24.28 -8.98
CA ASP A 333 2.17 -24.67 -7.94
C ASP A 333 1.95 -23.57 -6.88
N ALA A 334 2.68 -22.45 -6.93
CA ALA A 334 2.52 -21.32 -6.00
C ALA A 334 1.04 -20.94 -5.85
N PRO A 335 0.46 -20.96 -4.63
CA PRO A 335 -0.97 -20.71 -4.44
C PRO A 335 -1.32 -19.22 -4.44
N ALA A 336 -2.54 -18.88 -4.86
CA ALA A 336 -3.15 -17.60 -4.55
C ALA A 336 -3.49 -17.56 -3.05
N ARG A 337 -3.04 -16.50 -2.36
CA ARG A 337 -3.18 -16.34 -0.90
C ARG A 337 -3.99 -15.08 -0.59
N PRO A 338 -5.32 -15.16 -0.48
CA PRO A 338 -6.16 -13.98 -0.17
C PRO A 338 -5.77 -13.28 1.13
N ARG A 339 -5.14 -14.03 2.04
CA ARG A 339 -4.53 -13.54 3.29
C ARG A 339 -3.09 -14.01 3.33
N TRP A 340 -2.20 -13.06 3.40
CA TRP A 340 -0.77 -13.35 3.43
C TRP A 340 -0.04 -12.23 4.20
N PRO A 341 0.06 -12.34 5.54
CA PRO A 341 0.74 -11.33 6.35
C PRO A 341 2.24 -11.29 6.04
N LEU A 342 2.84 -10.10 6.11
CA LEU A 342 4.30 -9.93 5.99
C LEU A 342 5.07 -10.55 7.16
N ASP A 343 4.47 -10.57 8.35
CA ASP A 343 5.00 -11.22 9.55
C ASP A 343 4.03 -12.31 10.00
N ALA A 344 4.27 -13.53 9.55
CA ALA A 344 3.44 -14.68 9.88
C ALA A 344 3.48 -15.05 11.37
N VAL A 345 4.60 -14.81 12.04
CA VAL A 345 4.77 -15.09 13.49
C VAL A 345 3.90 -14.15 14.30
N ALA A 346 4.03 -12.84 14.06
CA ALA A 346 3.21 -11.85 14.74
C ALA A 346 1.72 -12.00 14.39
N ALA A 347 1.37 -12.36 13.16
CA ALA A 347 -0.01 -12.60 12.76
C ALA A 347 -0.63 -13.80 13.49
N SER A 348 0.14 -14.84 13.77
CA SER A 348 -0.31 -16.01 14.54
C SER A 348 -0.45 -15.69 16.03
N ALA A 349 0.49 -14.93 16.60
CA ALA A 349 0.50 -14.58 18.02
C ALA A 349 -0.55 -13.52 18.36
N ASN A 350 -0.77 -12.56 17.48
CA ASN A 350 -1.74 -11.47 17.64
C ASN A 350 -2.44 -11.21 16.30
N PRO A 351 -3.47 -12.01 15.94
CA PRO A 351 -4.15 -11.89 14.67
C PRO A 351 -4.91 -10.57 14.59
N THR A 352 -4.68 -9.82 13.51
CA THR A 352 -5.42 -8.59 13.19
C THR A 352 -6.82 -8.88 12.68
N HIS A 353 -7.09 -10.14 12.28
CA HIS A 353 -8.40 -10.59 11.83
C HIS A 353 -8.93 -11.71 12.73
N VAL A 354 -10.10 -11.46 13.32
CA VAL A 354 -10.88 -12.50 14.02
C VAL A 354 -12.09 -12.85 13.15
N PRO A 355 -12.40 -14.14 12.90
CA PRO A 355 -13.58 -14.55 12.14
C PRO A 355 -14.85 -13.88 12.69
N GLY A 356 -15.65 -13.26 11.79
CA GLY A 356 -16.89 -12.55 12.17
C GLY A 356 -16.70 -11.08 12.52
N ARG A 357 -15.49 -10.56 12.72
CA ARG A 357 -15.23 -9.12 12.81
C ARG A 357 -14.95 -8.52 11.45
N LYS A 358 -15.56 -7.36 11.14
CA LYS A 358 -15.19 -6.51 10.00
C LYS A 358 -13.97 -5.69 10.44
N GLY A 359 -12.90 -5.67 9.63
CA GLY A 359 -11.67 -4.93 9.91
C GLY A 359 -10.53 -5.35 8.99
N ALA A 360 -9.33 -4.81 9.22
CA ALA A 360 -8.13 -5.07 8.43
C ALA A 360 -7.87 -6.58 8.23
N LYS A 361 -7.55 -6.96 6.99
CA LYS A 361 -7.58 -8.36 6.53
C LYS A 361 -6.20 -9.00 6.31
N ALA A 362 -5.12 -8.44 6.83
CA ALA A 362 -3.80 -9.06 6.65
C ALA A 362 -3.00 -9.17 7.92
#